data_04f9189a3caf556874fa081f04a8232d
#
_entry.id   04f9189a3caf556874fa081f04a8232d
#
_cell.length_a   1.000
_cell.length_b   1.000
_cell.length_c   1.000
_cell.angle_alpha   90.00
_cell.angle_beta   90.00
_cell.angle_gamma   90.00
#
_symmetry.space_group_name_H-M   'P 1'
#
loop_
_entity.id
_entity.type
_entity.pdbx_description
1 polymer ?
#
loop_
_entity_poly.entity_id
_entity_poly.type
_entity_poly.pdbx_seq_one_letter_code
_entity_poly.pdbx_strand_id
1 'polypeptide(L)'
;MELKGIIDDGDVLVVELREDNLDASNVREFKDAVLAVIHDRTRVVLDMTGVKFVDSSGLGALISCLRLLNSRRGDFKLCAMSKTVRALFELMRMHRVFNIHDSRQEAVRAFA
;
A
#
# COMPACT_ATOMS: atom_id res chain seq x y z
N MET A 1 10.63 -2.04 -11.42
CA MET A 1 9.59 -2.67 -10.57
C MET A 1 8.25 -2.57 -11.25
N GLU A 2 7.52 -3.64 -11.23
CA GLU A 2 6.23 -3.69 -11.89
C GLU A 2 5.11 -3.39 -10.90
N LEU A 3 4.37 -2.29 -11.14
CA LEU A 3 3.17 -1.95 -10.42
C LEU A 3 2.04 -1.82 -11.42
N LYS A 4 0.89 -2.37 -11.08
CA LYS A 4 -0.29 -2.25 -11.93
C LYS A 4 -1.34 -1.40 -11.23
N GLY A 5 -1.74 -0.30 -11.86
CA GLY A 5 -2.80 0.56 -11.36
C GLY A 5 -4.12 0.22 -12.02
N ILE A 6 -5.17 0.07 -11.22
CA ILE A 6 -6.52 -0.23 -11.68
C ILE A 6 -7.46 0.77 -10.99
N ILE A 7 -8.32 1.43 -11.77
CA ILE A 7 -9.36 2.29 -11.18
C ILE A 7 -10.54 1.41 -10.81
N ASP A 8 -10.94 1.48 -9.56
CA ASP A 8 -12.08 0.74 -9.03
C ASP A 8 -13.05 1.73 -8.38
N ASP A 9 -14.33 1.42 -8.46
CA ASP A 9 -15.42 2.21 -7.86
C ASP A 9 -15.35 3.70 -8.22
N GLY A 10 -14.99 3.99 -9.47
CA GLY A 10 -15.00 5.32 -10.07
C GLY A 10 -13.79 6.18 -9.76
N ASP A 11 -13.33 6.27 -8.50
CA ASP A 11 -12.23 7.15 -8.18
C ASP A 11 -11.22 6.57 -7.18
N VAL A 12 -11.31 5.29 -6.85
CA VAL A 12 -10.32 4.61 -6.03
C VAL A 12 -9.29 3.95 -6.92
N LEU A 13 -8.03 4.29 -6.74
CA LEU A 13 -6.92 3.65 -7.45
C LEU A 13 -6.45 2.45 -6.64
N VAL A 14 -6.52 1.26 -7.23
CA VAL A 14 -5.92 0.06 -6.66
C VAL A 14 -4.58 -0.18 -7.34
N VAL A 15 -3.52 -0.24 -6.56
CA VAL A 15 -2.16 -0.52 -7.05
C VAL A 15 -1.77 -1.91 -6.61
N GLU A 16 -1.48 -2.78 -7.56
CA GLU A 16 -0.99 -4.13 -7.26
C GLU A 16 0.53 -4.11 -7.16
N LEU A 17 1.05 -4.48 -6.01
CA LEU A 17 2.48 -4.67 -5.80
C LEU A 17 2.84 -6.13 -6.12
N ARG A 18 3.47 -6.34 -7.28
CA ARG A 18 3.78 -7.68 -7.79
C ARG A 18 5.23 -8.06 -7.51
N GLU A 19 5.59 -8.03 -6.24
CA GLU A 19 6.93 -8.39 -5.77
C GLU A 19 6.81 -9.31 -4.56
N ASP A 20 7.79 -10.18 -4.37
CA ASP A 20 7.83 -11.07 -3.20
C ASP A 20 8.16 -10.31 -1.93
N ASN A 21 8.90 -9.21 -2.05
CA ASN A 21 9.37 -8.45 -0.91
C ASN A 21 9.36 -6.95 -1.21
N LEU A 22 9.27 -6.18 -0.15
CA LEU A 22 9.47 -4.73 -0.18
C LEU A 22 10.49 -4.41 0.90
N ASP A 23 11.72 -4.14 0.49
CA ASP A 23 12.86 -4.00 1.41
C ASP A 23 13.90 -3.05 0.85
N ALA A 24 15.05 -2.97 1.52
CA ALA A 24 16.13 -2.07 1.13
C ALA A 24 16.63 -2.32 -0.30
N SER A 25 16.47 -3.54 -0.84
CA SER A 25 16.95 -3.87 -2.19
C SER A 25 16.09 -3.25 -3.30
N ASN A 26 14.81 -2.98 -3.05
CA ASN A 26 13.90 -2.50 -4.10
C ASN A 26 13.08 -1.27 -3.71
N VAL A 27 13.27 -0.73 -2.50
CA VAL A 27 12.43 0.35 -2.00
C VAL A 27 12.52 1.62 -2.84
N ARG A 28 13.70 1.91 -3.41
CA ARG A 28 13.87 3.10 -4.26
C ARG A 28 13.05 2.98 -5.53
N GLU A 29 13.09 1.81 -6.16
CA GLU A 29 12.27 1.55 -7.34
C GLU A 29 10.78 1.65 -7.02
N PHE A 30 10.40 1.13 -5.86
CA PHE A 30 9.02 1.20 -5.41
C PHE A 30 8.56 2.65 -5.26
N LYS A 31 9.35 3.48 -4.59
CA LYS A 31 8.99 4.89 -4.40
C LYS A 31 8.77 5.61 -5.73
N ASP A 32 9.68 5.42 -6.68
CA ASP A 32 9.58 6.06 -7.98
C ASP A 32 8.35 5.56 -8.75
N ALA A 33 8.15 4.25 -8.75
CA ALA A 33 7.03 3.64 -9.49
C ALA A 33 5.67 4.00 -8.89
N VAL A 34 5.55 3.98 -7.56
CA VAL A 34 4.28 4.25 -6.91
C VAL A 34 3.88 5.72 -7.04
N LEU A 35 4.83 6.65 -6.95
CA LEU A 35 4.52 8.06 -7.15
C LEU A 35 4.02 8.34 -8.56
N ALA A 36 4.60 7.68 -9.56
CA ALA A 36 4.16 7.81 -10.95
C ALA A 36 2.74 7.29 -11.15
N VAL A 37 2.40 6.15 -10.53
CA VAL A 37 1.07 5.54 -10.64
C VAL A 37 0.03 6.34 -9.87
N ILE A 38 0.35 6.78 -8.65
CA ILE A 38 -0.57 7.55 -7.80
C ILE A 38 -0.90 8.90 -8.44
N HIS A 39 0.12 9.57 -8.99
CA HIS A 39 -0.02 10.88 -9.63
C HIS A 39 -0.77 11.87 -8.71
N ASP A 40 -1.97 12.30 -9.11
CA ASP A 40 -2.79 13.26 -8.35
C ASP A 40 -3.95 12.60 -7.58
N ARG A 41 -3.96 11.28 -7.47
CA ARG A 41 -5.00 10.55 -6.77
C ARG A 41 -4.99 10.83 -5.27
N THR A 42 -6.17 10.77 -4.65
CA THR A 42 -6.33 10.95 -3.21
C THR A 42 -6.83 9.70 -2.50
N ARG A 43 -7.40 8.74 -3.23
CA ARG A 43 -7.94 7.50 -2.68
C ARG A 43 -7.20 6.34 -3.32
N VAL A 44 -6.32 5.73 -2.53
CA VAL A 44 -5.41 4.70 -3.04
C VAL A 44 -5.44 3.48 -2.13
N VAL A 45 -5.54 2.31 -2.74
CA VAL A 45 -5.40 1.01 -2.08
C VAL A 45 -4.16 0.34 -2.66
N LEU A 46 -3.27 -0.13 -1.78
CA LEU A 46 -2.16 -0.98 -2.19
C LEU A 46 -2.51 -2.43 -1.92
N ASP A 47 -2.60 -3.22 -2.97
CA ASP A 47 -2.86 -4.65 -2.90
C ASP A 47 -1.53 -5.37 -2.73
N MET A 48 -1.36 -6.04 -1.60
CA MET A 48 -0.12 -6.70 -1.20
C MET A 48 -0.19 -8.22 -1.37
N THR A 49 -1.08 -8.70 -2.22
CA THR A 49 -1.15 -10.14 -2.54
C THR A 49 0.20 -10.63 -3.04
N GLY A 50 0.70 -11.69 -2.46
CA GLY A 50 1.98 -12.28 -2.87
C GLY A 50 3.21 -11.69 -2.21
N VAL A 51 3.11 -10.56 -1.52
CA VAL A 51 4.23 -10.01 -0.75
C VAL A 51 4.49 -10.89 0.46
N LYS A 52 5.71 -11.38 0.60
CA LYS A 52 6.10 -12.32 1.65
C LYS A 52 6.85 -11.66 2.80
N PHE A 53 7.47 -10.50 2.53
CA PHE A 53 8.30 -9.84 3.51
C PHE A 53 8.36 -8.34 3.28
N VAL A 54 8.37 -7.58 4.39
CA VAL A 54 8.56 -6.13 4.40
C VAL A 54 9.53 -5.81 5.53
N ASP A 55 10.61 -5.12 5.22
CA ASP A 55 11.55 -4.65 6.26
C ASP A 55 11.25 -3.18 6.65
N SER A 56 12.10 -2.62 7.51
CA SER A 56 11.92 -1.24 7.96
C SER A 56 12.03 -0.22 6.83
N SER A 57 12.85 -0.49 5.81
CA SER A 57 12.96 0.39 4.63
C SER A 57 11.68 0.39 3.83
N GLY A 58 11.11 -0.80 3.60
CA GLY A 58 9.83 -0.95 2.91
C GLY A 58 8.71 -0.28 3.67
N LEU A 59 8.67 -0.50 4.99
CA LEU A 59 7.69 0.13 5.85
C LEU A 59 7.78 1.65 5.79
N GLY A 60 9.00 2.20 5.81
CA GLY A 60 9.22 3.65 5.68
C GLY A 60 8.67 4.20 4.38
N ALA A 61 8.79 3.46 3.27
CA ALA A 61 8.23 3.86 1.99
C ALA A 61 6.70 3.88 2.02
N LEU A 62 6.08 2.89 2.66
CA LEU A 62 4.62 2.87 2.82
C LEU A 62 4.13 4.02 3.68
N ILE A 63 4.85 4.35 4.75
CA ILE A 63 4.54 5.52 5.59
C ILE A 63 4.63 6.81 4.78
N SER A 64 5.62 6.93 3.91
CA SER A 64 5.75 8.10 3.02
C SER A 64 4.54 8.24 2.10
N CYS A 65 4.06 7.14 1.55
CA CYS A 65 2.84 7.15 0.73
C CYS A 65 1.63 7.61 1.55
N LEU A 66 1.46 7.08 2.75
CA LEU A 66 0.36 7.47 3.63
C LEU A 66 0.39 8.97 3.95
N ARG A 67 1.56 9.50 4.27
CA ARG A 67 1.73 10.93 4.54
C ARG A 67 1.38 11.78 3.34
N LEU A 68 1.80 11.35 2.15
CA LEU A 68 1.47 12.08 0.92
C LEU A 68 -0.03 12.14 0.71
N LEU A 69 -0.73 11.01 0.83
CA LEU A 69 -2.17 10.96 0.63
C LEU A 69 -2.92 11.76 1.72
N ASN A 70 -2.46 11.67 2.96
CA ASN A 70 -3.03 12.47 4.05
C ASN A 70 -2.88 13.97 3.79
N SER A 71 -1.76 14.40 3.23
CA SER A 71 -1.55 15.81 2.88
C SER A 71 -2.51 16.31 1.80
N ARG A 72 -3.06 15.40 1.02
CA ARG A 72 -4.07 15.66 -0.02
C ARG A 72 -5.49 15.49 0.51
N ARG A 73 -5.68 15.28 1.81
CA ARG A 73 -6.96 14.96 2.45
C ARG A 73 -7.55 13.64 1.94
N GLY A 74 -6.68 12.73 1.51
CA GLY A 74 -7.04 11.40 1.09
C GLY A 74 -6.59 10.35 2.09
N ASP A 75 -6.50 9.11 1.62
CA ASP A 75 -6.00 8.02 2.43
C ASP A 75 -5.31 6.98 1.56
N PHE A 76 -4.44 6.21 2.20
CA PHE A 76 -3.68 5.13 1.60
C PHE A 76 -3.94 3.86 2.41
N LYS A 77 -4.78 2.98 1.86
CA LYS A 77 -5.18 1.75 2.54
C LYS A 77 -4.38 0.57 2.02
N LEU A 78 -4.16 -0.41 2.87
CA LEU A 78 -3.45 -1.64 2.52
C LEU A 78 -4.42 -2.81 2.56
N CYS A 79 -4.24 -3.79 1.70
CA CYS A 79 -5.09 -4.98 1.69
C CYS A 79 -4.35 -6.25 1.29
N ALA A 80 -4.97 -7.38 1.61
CA ALA A 80 -4.55 -8.71 1.19
C ALA A 80 -3.14 -9.09 1.66
N MET A 81 -2.75 -8.65 2.85
CA MET A 81 -1.49 -9.07 3.46
C MET A 81 -1.50 -10.55 3.80
N SER A 82 -0.36 -11.22 3.60
CA SER A 82 -0.16 -12.55 4.15
C SER A 82 -0.19 -12.50 5.68
N LYS A 83 -0.42 -13.64 6.31
CA LYS A 83 -0.38 -13.72 7.77
C LYS A 83 0.97 -13.30 8.34
N THR A 84 2.05 -13.66 7.66
CA THR A 84 3.41 -13.30 8.06
C THR A 84 3.62 -11.79 8.02
N VAL A 85 3.24 -11.14 6.92
CA VAL A 85 3.39 -9.68 6.79
C VAL A 85 2.48 -8.97 7.79
N ARG A 86 1.25 -9.45 7.98
CA ARG A 86 0.34 -8.87 8.97
C ARG A 86 0.91 -8.95 10.37
N ALA A 87 1.50 -10.08 10.73
CA ALA A 87 2.14 -10.25 12.03
C ALA A 87 3.29 -9.25 12.23
N LEU A 88 4.09 -8.99 11.19
CA LEU A 88 5.15 -7.99 11.25
C LEU A 88 4.57 -6.58 11.49
N PHE A 89 3.49 -6.24 10.81
CA PHE A 89 2.83 -4.95 11.01
C PHE A 89 2.28 -4.81 12.42
N GLU A 90 1.66 -5.85 12.95
CA GLU A 90 1.13 -5.85 14.31
C GLU A 90 2.26 -5.74 15.36
N LEU A 91 3.36 -6.46 15.15
CA LEU A 91 4.52 -6.41 16.02
C LEU A 91 5.09 -5.00 16.11
N MET A 92 5.12 -4.27 15.02
CA MET A 92 5.58 -2.89 14.93
C MET A 92 4.48 -1.87 15.21
N ARG A 93 3.28 -2.32 15.57
CA ARG A 93 2.09 -1.51 15.82
C ARG A 93 1.65 -0.65 14.63
N MET A 94 1.99 -1.07 13.45
CA MET A 94 1.62 -0.36 12.21
C MET A 94 0.16 -0.54 11.83
N HIS A 95 -0.51 -1.55 12.38
CA HIS A 95 -1.96 -1.70 12.24
C HIS A 95 -2.75 -0.53 12.87
N ARG A 96 -2.10 0.27 13.72
CA ARG A 96 -2.68 1.50 14.27
C ARG A 96 -2.45 2.73 13.40
N VAL A 97 -1.52 2.63 12.46
CA VAL A 97 -1.14 3.72 11.56
C VAL A 97 -1.85 3.58 10.21
N PHE A 98 -1.93 2.35 9.70
CA PHE A 98 -2.57 2.05 8.43
C PHE A 98 -3.94 1.42 8.63
N ASN A 99 -4.86 1.72 7.73
CA ASN A 99 -6.10 0.95 7.59
C ASN A 99 -5.78 -0.28 6.75
N ILE A 100 -5.86 -1.45 7.38
CA ILE A 100 -5.52 -2.73 6.74
C ILE A 100 -6.79 -3.54 6.60
N HIS A 101 -7.03 -4.02 5.39
CA HIS A 101 -8.23 -4.79 5.06
C HIS A 101 -7.85 -6.17 4.53
N ASP A 102 -8.73 -7.14 4.71
CA ASP A 102 -8.47 -8.52 4.28
C ASP A 102 -8.53 -8.68 2.77
N SER A 103 -9.30 -7.84 2.09
CA SER A 103 -9.49 -7.93 0.65
C SER A 103 -9.49 -6.56 -0.01
N ARG A 104 -9.24 -6.57 -1.32
CA ARG A 104 -9.34 -5.38 -2.16
C ARG A 104 -10.74 -4.76 -2.05
N GLN A 105 -11.77 -5.58 -2.12
CA GLN A 105 -13.15 -5.12 -2.07
C GLN A 105 -13.48 -4.39 -0.78
N GLU A 106 -13.04 -4.92 0.36
CA GLU A 106 -13.24 -4.27 1.65
C GLU A 106 -12.52 -2.93 1.72
N ALA A 107 -11.29 -2.88 1.23
CA ALA A 107 -10.51 -1.64 1.22
C ALA A 107 -11.16 -0.56 0.36
N VAL A 108 -11.63 -0.92 -0.83
CA VAL A 108 -12.31 0.02 -1.73
C VAL A 108 -13.61 0.53 -1.10
N ARG A 109 -14.41 -0.37 -0.52
CA ARG A 109 -15.66 0.00 0.15
C ARG A 109 -15.44 0.93 1.33
N ALA A 110 -14.31 0.82 2.01
CA ALA A 110 -14.00 1.65 3.17
C ALA A 110 -13.82 3.13 2.81
N PHE A 111 -13.68 3.46 1.53
CA PHE A 111 -13.67 4.84 1.06
C PHE A 111 -15.08 5.42 0.83
N ALA A 112 -16.08 4.58 0.80
CA ALA A 112 -17.45 5.03 0.52
C ALA A 112 -18.07 5.73 1.75
#